data_97c36a0fa5386db707b8fb2c7db2a177
#
_entry.id   97c36a0fa5386db707b8fb2c7db2a177
#
_cell.length_a   1.000
_cell.length_b   1.000
_cell.length_c   1.000
_cell.angle_alpha   90.00
_cell.angle_beta   90.00
_cell.angle_gamma   90.00
#
_symmetry.space_group_name_H-M   'P 1'
#
loop_
_entity.id
_entity.type
_entity.pdbx_description
1 polymer ?
#
loop_
_entity_poly.entity_id
_entity_poly.type
_entity_poly.pdbx_seq_one_letter_code
_entity_poly.pdbx_strand_id
1 'polypeptide(L)'
;MLRALAARAPERYPLLLDSAAAGALSEASVLLAQPRAALWLTADGELHAQGVRIEGRGFLEALENWWRAESLPATQPPAALPFAGGWALFLSYELAQEVEPHLKLPRTPLPWQAFALRTPCALVHELASGRVLAVA
;
A
#
# COMPACT_ATOMS: atom_id res chain seq x y z
N MET A 1 -4.32 -16.70 11.72
CA MET A 1 -5.37 -16.70 10.67
C MET A 1 -5.00 -15.83 9.48
N LEU A 2 -4.74 -14.52 9.60
CA LEU A 2 -4.45 -13.63 8.47
C LEU A 2 -3.22 -14.04 7.65
N ARG A 3 -2.12 -14.46 8.30
CA ARG A 3 -0.91 -14.99 7.63
C ARG A 3 -1.22 -16.20 6.74
N ALA A 4 -2.11 -17.09 7.20
CA ALA A 4 -2.51 -18.27 6.42
C ALA A 4 -3.33 -17.89 5.19
N LEU A 5 -4.20 -16.87 5.28
CA LEU A 5 -4.94 -16.33 4.12
C LEU A 5 -4.00 -15.71 3.11
N ALA A 6 -3.06 -14.86 3.55
CA ALA A 6 -2.05 -14.24 2.69
C ALA A 6 -1.22 -15.30 1.95
N ALA A 7 -0.77 -16.34 2.66
CA ALA A 7 0.04 -17.40 2.07
C ALA A 7 -0.74 -18.27 1.07
N ARG A 8 -2.05 -18.49 1.29
CA ARG A 8 -2.89 -19.35 0.42
C ARG A 8 -3.38 -18.65 -0.85
N ALA A 9 -3.53 -17.34 -0.82
CA ALA A 9 -4.07 -16.57 -1.95
C ALA A 9 -3.39 -15.18 -2.02
N PRO A 10 -2.08 -15.12 -2.36
CA PRO A 10 -1.31 -13.86 -2.36
C PRO A 10 -1.85 -12.84 -3.37
N GLU A 11 -2.41 -13.28 -4.50
CA GLU A 11 -3.03 -12.38 -5.48
C GLU A 11 -4.27 -11.68 -4.92
N ARG A 12 -5.03 -12.36 -4.05
CA ARG A 12 -6.20 -11.81 -3.40
C ARG A 12 -5.85 -10.99 -2.16
N TYR A 13 -4.79 -11.38 -1.46
CA TYR A 13 -4.33 -10.79 -0.20
C TYR A 13 -2.84 -10.41 -0.31
N PRO A 14 -2.53 -9.34 -1.04
CA PRO A 14 -1.15 -9.04 -1.45
C PRO A 14 -0.26 -8.54 -0.32
N LEU A 15 -0.85 -7.97 0.74
CA LEU A 15 -0.06 -7.34 1.81
C LEU A 15 -0.71 -7.52 3.17
N LEU A 16 0.09 -8.00 4.13
CA LEU A 16 -0.27 -8.07 5.54
C LEU A 16 0.62 -7.10 6.34
N LEU A 17 -0.02 -6.11 6.96
CA LEU A 17 0.58 -5.26 7.98
C LEU A 17 0.30 -5.92 9.32
N ASP A 18 1.27 -6.68 9.82
CA ASP A 18 1.11 -7.47 11.03
C ASP A 18 1.71 -6.76 12.24
N SER A 19 0.87 -6.50 13.23
CA SER A 19 1.30 -5.85 14.47
C SER A 19 1.91 -6.91 15.39
N ALA A 20 3.25 -6.96 15.41
CA ALA A 20 4.01 -7.97 16.16
C ALA A 20 4.47 -7.48 17.55
N ALA A 21 4.44 -6.19 17.82
CA ALA A 21 4.88 -5.60 19.09
C ALA A 21 3.74 -5.60 20.11
N ALA A 22 4.03 -5.94 21.35
CA ALA A 22 3.12 -5.66 22.47
C ALA A 22 3.28 -4.21 22.90
N GLY A 23 2.20 -3.42 22.89
CA GLY A 23 2.25 -2.01 23.34
C GLY A 23 1.06 -1.18 22.87
N ALA A 24 0.98 0.04 23.35
CA ALA A 24 -0.13 0.97 23.09
C ALA A 24 -0.33 1.34 21.61
N LEU A 25 0.66 1.10 20.76
CA LEU A 25 0.60 1.35 19.32
C LEU A 25 0.20 0.10 18.50
N SER A 26 0.00 -1.04 19.16
CA SER A 26 -0.26 -2.33 18.56
C SER A 26 -1.75 -2.68 18.69
N GLU A 27 -2.61 -1.95 17.98
CA GLU A 27 -4.06 -2.09 18.13
C GLU A 27 -4.66 -3.13 17.15
N ALA A 28 -4.11 -3.23 15.94
CA ALA A 28 -4.66 -4.09 14.90
C ALA A 28 -3.62 -4.61 13.91
N SER A 29 -3.88 -5.78 13.33
CA SER A 29 -3.24 -6.25 12.09
C SER A 29 -4.21 -6.07 10.93
N VAL A 30 -3.69 -5.64 9.76
CA VAL A 30 -4.48 -5.34 8.57
C VAL A 30 -4.01 -6.20 7.41
N LEU A 31 -4.89 -7.02 6.88
CA LEU A 31 -4.67 -7.80 5.66
C LEU A 31 -5.41 -7.13 4.51
N LEU A 32 -4.66 -6.47 3.64
CA LEU A 32 -5.23 -5.82 2.46
C LEU A 32 -5.73 -6.86 1.46
N ALA A 33 -6.87 -6.54 0.83
CA ALA A 33 -7.57 -7.51 0.00
C ALA A 33 -8.03 -6.91 -1.34
N GLN A 34 -8.12 -7.79 -2.34
CA GLN A 34 -8.69 -7.51 -3.66
C GLN A 34 -8.08 -6.27 -4.34
N PRO A 35 -6.76 -6.28 -4.61
CA PRO A 35 -6.12 -5.18 -5.32
C PRO A 35 -6.78 -5.00 -6.68
N ARG A 36 -7.14 -3.75 -7.04
CA ARG A 36 -7.81 -3.43 -8.31
C ARG A 36 -6.84 -2.88 -9.35
N ALA A 37 -5.82 -2.18 -8.88
CA ALA A 37 -4.82 -1.56 -9.72
C ALA A 37 -3.49 -1.44 -8.98
N ALA A 38 -2.41 -1.35 -9.72
CA ALA A 38 -1.06 -1.23 -9.22
C ALA A 38 -0.24 -0.27 -10.07
N LEU A 39 0.65 0.46 -9.41
CA LEU A 39 1.71 1.26 -10.02
C LEU A 39 3.01 0.86 -9.32
N TRP A 40 4.09 0.60 -10.08
CA TRP A 40 5.37 0.27 -9.46
C TRP A 40 6.55 0.76 -10.29
N LEU A 41 7.62 1.11 -9.58
CA LEU A 41 8.91 1.50 -10.12
C LEU A 41 9.91 0.38 -9.84
N THR A 42 10.49 -0.19 -10.89
CA THR A 42 11.50 -1.24 -10.75
C THR A 42 12.83 -0.70 -10.21
N ALA A 43 13.73 -1.59 -9.79
CA ALA A 43 15.08 -1.22 -9.37
C ALA A 43 15.87 -0.53 -10.49
N ASP A 44 15.56 -0.82 -11.75
CA ASP A 44 16.21 -0.22 -12.93
C ASP A 44 15.58 1.11 -13.37
N GLY A 45 14.54 1.58 -12.64
CA GLY A 45 13.89 2.85 -12.90
C GLY A 45 12.79 2.81 -13.95
N GLU A 46 12.28 1.62 -14.31
CA GLU A 46 11.15 1.49 -15.22
C GLU A 46 9.83 1.58 -14.47
N LEU A 47 8.96 2.49 -14.92
CA LEU A 47 7.63 2.70 -14.36
C LEU A 47 6.61 1.83 -15.07
N HIS A 48 5.88 1.02 -14.29
CA HIS A 48 4.85 0.11 -14.77
C HIS A 48 3.52 0.35 -14.08
N ALA A 49 2.42 -0.02 -14.73
CA ALA A 49 1.09 0.04 -14.16
C ALA A 49 0.20 -1.11 -14.65
N GLN A 50 -0.74 -1.49 -13.81
CA GLN A 50 -1.80 -2.43 -14.11
C GLN A 50 -3.13 -1.88 -13.58
N GLY A 51 -4.16 -1.84 -14.44
CA GLY A 51 -5.48 -1.33 -14.05
C GLY A 51 -5.56 0.19 -13.83
N VAL A 52 -4.49 0.92 -14.10
CA VAL A 52 -4.42 2.39 -14.06
C VAL A 52 -3.55 2.89 -15.20
N ARG A 53 -3.82 4.12 -15.67
CA ARG A 53 -3.01 4.79 -16.68
C ARG A 53 -1.83 5.50 -16.04
N ILE A 54 -0.65 5.38 -16.64
CA ILE A 54 0.51 6.18 -16.22
C ILE A 54 0.37 7.59 -16.78
N GLU A 55 0.31 8.57 -15.90
CA GLU A 55 0.30 10.00 -16.23
C GLU A 55 1.32 10.71 -15.35
N GLY A 56 2.49 11.04 -15.91
CA GLY A 56 3.59 11.65 -15.18
C GLY A 56 4.96 11.13 -15.63
N ARG A 57 6.02 11.79 -15.19
CA ARG A 57 7.40 11.47 -15.59
C ARG A 57 8.09 10.48 -14.66
N GLY A 58 7.56 10.28 -13.47
CA GLY A 58 8.10 9.41 -12.44
C GLY A 58 7.00 8.81 -11.58
N PHE A 59 7.41 8.03 -10.59
CA PHE A 59 6.47 7.31 -9.72
C PHE A 59 5.61 8.28 -8.89
N LEU A 60 6.22 9.29 -8.28
CA LEU A 60 5.51 10.21 -7.39
C LEU A 60 4.48 11.06 -8.15
N GLU A 61 4.84 11.58 -9.32
CA GLU A 61 3.90 12.36 -10.16
C GLU A 61 2.76 11.47 -10.67
N ALA A 62 3.05 10.26 -11.12
CA ALA A 62 2.03 9.31 -11.57
C ALA A 62 1.09 8.89 -10.43
N LEU A 63 1.61 8.66 -9.23
CA LEU A 63 0.82 8.36 -8.04
C LEU A 63 -0.08 9.53 -7.65
N GLU A 64 0.43 10.77 -7.69
CA GLU A 64 -0.35 11.96 -7.37
C GLU A 64 -1.50 12.16 -8.36
N ASN A 65 -1.24 12.00 -9.66
CA ASN A 65 -2.28 12.12 -10.69
C ASN A 65 -3.33 11.03 -10.53
N TRP A 66 -2.92 9.80 -10.25
CA TRP A 66 -3.83 8.71 -9.95
C TRP A 66 -4.68 8.98 -8.70
N TRP A 67 -4.05 9.41 -7.62
CA TRP A 67 -4.76 9.75 -6.38
C TRP A 67 -5.78 10.87 -6.61
N ARG A 68 -5.42 11.93 -7.34
CA ARG A 68 -6.34 13.03 -7.67
C ARG A 68 -7.53 12.57 -8.50
N ALA A 69 -7.29 11.67 -9.46
CA ALA A 69 -8.36 11.14 -10.31
C ALA A 69 -9.38 10.27 -9.55
N GLU A 70 -8.92 9.58 -8.48
CA GLU A 70 -9.77 8.71 -7.67
C GLU A 70 -10.17 9.31 -6.31
N SER A 71 -9.75 10.54 -6.00
CA SER A 71 -10.09 11.21 -4.74
C SER A 71 -11.60 11.47 -4.67
N LEU A 72 -12.23 10.83 -3.70
CA LEU A 72 -13.61 11.14 -3.33
C LEU A 72 -13.64 12.31 -2.34
N PRO A 73 -14.74 13.12 -2.32
CA PRO A 73 -14.94 14.07 -1.23
C PRO A 73 -14.80 13.36 0.12
N ALA A 74 -14.09 13.97 1.05
CA ALA A 74 -13.84 13.39 2.37
C ALA A 74 -15.17 13.14 3.09
N THR A 75 -15.72 11.95 2.94
CA THR A 75 -16.71 11.44 3.88
C THR A 75 -15.93 11.00 5.11
N GLN A 76 -16.31 11.51 6.28
CA GLN A 76 -15.68 11.06 7.53
C GLN A 76 -15.77 9.53 7.58
N PRO A 77 -14.64 8.81 7.68
CA PRO A 77 -14.70 7.37 7.89
C PRO A 77 -15.46 7.11 9.19
N PRO A 78 -16.23 6.02 9.28
CA PRO A 78 -16.79 5.58 10.54
C PRO A 78 -15.67 5.57 11.58
N ALA A 79 -15.86 6.26 12.69
CA ALA A 79 -14.87 6.39 13.74
C ALA A 79 -14.30 5.01 14.09
N ALA A 80 -12.97 4.91 14.18
CA ALA A 80 -12.20 3.79 14.73
C ALA A 80 -11.78 2.62 13.81
N LEU A 81 -11.93 2.66 12.50
CA LEU A 81 -11.30 1.63 11.67
C LEU A 81 -9.90 2.07 11.20
N PRO A 82 -8.85 1.25 11.38
CA PRO A 82 -7.49 1.61 10.96
C PRO A 82 -7.33 1.68 9.44
N PHE A 83 -8.28 1.14 8.68
CA PHE A 83 -8.30 1.16 7.23
C PHE A 83 -9.73 1.02 6.71
N ALA A 84 -10.11 1.89 5.78
CA ALA A 84 -11.44 1.90 5.14
C ALA A 84 -11.35 1.95 3.60
N GLY A 85 -10.31 1.32 3.03
CA GLY A 85 -9.96 1.41 1.61
C GLY A 85 -8.93 2.51 1.34
N GLY A 86 -8.18 2.36 0.24
CA GLY A 86 -7.12 3.32 -0.12
C GLY A 86 -6.01 2.68 -0.93
N TRP A 87 -4.81 3.15 -0.71
CA TRP A 87 -3.60 2.64 -1.34
C TRP A 87 -2.63 2.08 -0.30
N ALA A 88 -2.07 0.91 -0.58
CA ALA A 88 -0.88 0.45 0.11
C ALA A 88 0.36 0.98 -0.62
N LEU A 89 1.23 1.65 0.10
CA LEU A 89 2.44 2.26 -0.46
C LEU A 89 3.68 1.61 0.13
N PHE A 90 4.65 1.33 -0.73
CA PHE A 90 6.02 1.05 -0.37
C PHE A 90 6.91 2.04 -1.10
N LEU A 91 7.78 2.73 -0.37
CA LEU A 91 8.73 3.69 -0.90
C LEU A 91 10.10 3.32 -0.33
N SER A 92 11.04 2.96 -1.20
CA SER A 92 12.41 2.73 -0.77
C SER A 92 13.14 4.06 -0.55
N TYR A 93 14.27 4.00 0.11
CA TYR A 93 15.08 5.20 0.35
C TYR A 93 15.60 5.81 -0.95
N GLU A 94 15.86 4.99 -1.95
CA GLU A 94 16.38 5.39 -3.26
C GLU A 94 15.41 6.25 -4.06
N LEU A 95 14.10 6.13 -3.79
CA LEU A 95 13.07 6.98 -4.41
C LEU A 95 13.27 8.48 -4.10
N ALA A 96 14.03 8.80 -3.04
CA ALA A 96 14.38 10.18 -2.73
C ALA A 96 15.07 10.91 -3.90
N GLN A 97 15.66 10.20 -4.86
CA GLN A 97 16.24 10.79 -6.07
C GLN A 97 15.19 11.44 -6.99
N GLU A 98 13.92 11.01 -6.95
CA GLU A 98 12.84 11.72 -7.68
C GLU A 98 12.56 13.12 -7.12
N VAL A 99 12.77 13.31 -5.81
CA VAL A 99 12.57 14.60 -5.12
C VAL A 99 13.84 15.45 -5.16
N GLU A 100 14.99 14.79 -4.97
CA GLU A 100 16.31 15.42 -4.90
C GLU A 100 17.26 14.79 -5.92
N PRO A 101 17.24 15.19 -7.20
CA PRO A 101 18.02 14.55 -8.28
C PRO A 101 19.54 14.60 -8.09
N HIS A 102 20.03 15.44 -7.18
CA HIS A 102 21.46 15.53 -6.87
C HIS A 102 21.97 14.42 -5.97
N LEU A 103 21.08 13.68 -5.32
CA LEU A 103 21.44 12.54 -4.47
C LEU A 103 22.01 11.43 -5.35
N LYS A 104 23.19 10.93 -4.98
CA LYS A 104 23.79 9.73 -5.57
C LYS A 104 23.62 8.57 -4.60
N LEU A 105 22.45 7.95 -4.64
CA LEU A 105 22.14 6.82 -3.78
C LEU A 105 22.58 5.50 -4.43
N PRO A 106 23.00 4.51 -3.65
CA PRO A 106 23.28 3.18 -4.15
C PRO A 106 22.00 2.56 -4.72
N ARG A 107 22.10 1.59 -5.61
CA ARG A 107 20.93 0.85 -6.09
C ARG A 107 20.30 0.05 -4.96
N THR A 108 18.98 0.03 -4.92
CA THR A 108 18.25 -0.81 -3.99
C THR A 108 18.53 -2.30 -4.26
N PRO A 109 18.70 -3.12 -3.21
CA PRO A 109 18.78 -4.56 -3.36
C PRO A 109 17.42 -5.22 -3.61
N LEU A 110 16.33 -4.44 -3.51
CA LEU A 110 14.96 -4.91 -3.74
C LEU A 110 14.63 -4.87 -5.23
N PRO A 111 13.67 -5.66 -5.71
CA PRO A 111 13.22 -5.63 -7.11
C PRO A 111 12.49 -4.33 -7.48
N TRP A 112 12.03 -3.56 -6.50
CA TRP A 112 11.30 -2.30 -6.68
C TRP A 112 11.92 -1.17 -5.87
N GLN A 113 11.87 0.05 -6.43
CA GLN A 113 12.10 1.28 -5.69
C GLN A 113 10.82 1.75 -5.00
N ALA A 114 9.67 1.54 -5.62
CA ALA A 114 8.38 1.91 -5.07
C ALA A 114 7.26 1.06 -5.64
N PHE A 115 6.17 0.93 -4.89
CA PHE A 115 4.88 0.49 -5.44
C PHE A 115 3.71 1.15 -4.71
N ALA A 116 2.59 1.24 -5.44
CA ALA A 116 1.28 1.61 -4.92
C ALA A 116 0.25 0.57 -5.37
N LEU A 117 -0.50 0.01 -4.42
CA LEU A 117 -1.59 -0.93 -4.67
C LEU A 117 -2.92 -0.30 -4.27
N ARG A 118 -3.86 -0.17 -5.18
CA ARG A 118 -5.22 0.26 -4.88
C ARG A 118 -6.01 -0.91 -4.29
N THR A 119 -6.30 -0.83 -3.00
CA THR A 119 -6.99 -1.88 -2.25
C THR A 119 -8.28 -1.33 -1.64
N PRO A 120 -9.46 -1.69 -2.18
CA PRO A 120 -10.73 -1.22 -1.66
C PRO A 120 -11.13 -1.89 -0.35
N CYS A 121 -10.61 -3.09 -0.09
CA CYS A 121 -11.05 -3.95 1.00
C CYS A 121 -9.89 -4.37 1.91
N ALA A 122 -10.21 -4.70 3.15
CA ALA A 122 -9.26 -5.29 4.09
C ALA A 122 -9.97 -6.22 5.10
N LEU A 123 -9.19 -7.12 5.71
CA LEU A 123 -9.54 -7.78 6.96
C LEU A 123 -8.73 -7.14 8.08
N VAL A 124 -9.42 -6.62 9.07
CA VAL A 124 -8.81 -5.98 10.24
C VAL A 124 -8.97 -6.90 11.44
N HIS A 125 -7.86 -7.31 12.05
CA HIS A 125 -7.86 -8.08 13.30
C HIS A 125 -7.52 -7.16 14.45
N GLU A 126 -8.50 -6.88 15.28
CA GLU A 126 -8.35 -6.11 16.51
C GLU A 126 -7.66 -6.99 17.57
N LEU A 127 -6.49 -6.61 18.02
CA LEU A 127 -5.70 -7.44 18.94
C LEU A 127 -6.32 -7.48 20.34
N ALA A 128 -6.90 -6.38 20.81
CA ALA A 128 -7.50 -6.30 22.14
C ALA A 128 -8.74 -7.17 22.29
N SER A 129 -9.59 -7.25 21.28
CA SER A 129 -10.86 -8.00 21.33
C SER A 129 -10.76 -9.38 20.65
N GLY A 130 -9.72 -9.61 19.86
CA GLY A 130 -9.60 -10.82 19.00
C GLY A 130 -10.58 -10.85 17.83
N ARG A 131 -11.34 -9.77 17.59
CA ARG A 131 -12.33 -9.68 16.50
C ARG A 131 -11.65 -9.51 15.17
N VAL A 132 -12.26 -10.09 14.13
CA VAL A 132 -11.88 -9.85 12.75
C VAL A 132 -13.04 -9.20 12.02
N LEU A 133 -12.76 -8.02 11.46
CA LEU A 133 -13.71 -7.23 10.70
C LEU A 133 -13.35 -7.26 9.23
N ALA A 134 -14.34 -7.44 8.36
CA ALA A 134 -14.19 -7.21 6.93
C ALA A 134 -14.63 -5.79 6.61
N VAL A 135 -13.79 -5.06 5.90
CA VAL A 135 -14.00 -3.68 5.46
C VAL A 135 -13.99 -3.64 3.94
N ALA A 136 -15.02 -3.03 3.34
CA ALA A 136 -15.17 -2.84 1.89
C ALA A 136 -15.87 -1.53 1.57
#